data_fa1b9669905bb8c90ec134d78360ba60
#
_entry.id   fa1b9669905bb8c90ec134d78360ba60
#
_cell.length_a   1.000
_cell.length_b   1.000
_cell.length_c   1.000
_cell.angle_alpha   90.00
_cell.angle_beta   90.00
_cell.angle_gamma   90.00
#
_symmetry.space_group_name_H-M   'P 1'
#
loop_
_entity.id
_entity.type
_entity.pdbx_description
1 polymer ?
#
loop_
_entity_poly.entity_id
_entity_poly.type
_entity_poly.pdbx_seq_one_letter_code
_entity_poly.pdbx_strand_id
1 'polypeptide(L)'
;MSNAANEILETELPAMPAALASLSNEMQKEEPDFQRVSSLVNADVGLAAAVVKIANSPYVGLGRKIGSVQQAILYLGLAEVFSVVTGLLLRRTFKAGGPAMERLWDTAARRASWMSWLTRGINAVKSDRAYTCGLFEDCGMAVLLLRAPGYAQTLSQLEASPNARALEREQHGLDHVVLSQALVRAWGLPDNIALAVRHHHDIEMLADLELPAETQVLVALSACANEAIARSQGRAPDHWSTTRETCARILAVPGRSIEDKLDELLAVRAAA
;
A
#
# COMPACT_ATOMS: atom_id res chain seq x y z
N MET A 1 19.51 -16.89 -9.41
CA MET A 1 18.48 -17.09 -8.36
C MET A 1 18.60 -18.52 -7.88
N SER A 2 18.50 -18.77 -6.56
CA SER A 2 18.55 -20.13 -6.02
C SER A 2 17.32 -20.93 -6.45
N ASN A 3 17.42 -22.27 -6.45
CA ASN A 3 16.29 -23.16 -6.81
C ASN A 3 15.06 -22.88 -5.90
N ALA A 4 15.30 -22.60 -4.63
CA ALA A 4 14.28 -22.23 -3.64
C ALA A 4 13.55 -20.91 -3.97
N ALA A 5 14.26 -19.91 -4.51
CA ALA A 5 13.66 -18.63 -4.90
C ALA A 5 12.70 -18.78 -6.09
N ASN A 6 13.06 -19.63 -7.07
CA ASN A 6 12.18 -19.93 -8.21
C ASN A 6 10.96 -20.74 -7.75
N GLU A 7 11.12 -21.65 -6.81
CA GLU A 7 10.04 -22.48 -6.26
C GLU A 7 9.00 -21.61 -5.53
N ILE A 8 9.43 -20.62 -4.73
CA ILE A 8 8.52 -19.66 -4.08
C ILE A 8 7.77 -18.81 -5.11
N LEU A 9 8.45 -18.37 -6.18
CA LEU A 9 7.82 -17.55 -7.22
C LEU A 9 6.82 -18.32 -8.08
N GLU A 10 7.09 -19.61 -8.35
CA GLU A 10 6.28 -20.42 -9.28
C GLU A 10 5.11 -21.14 -8.60
N THR A 11 5.21 -21.48 -7.31
CA THR A 11 4.26 -22.40 -6.67
C THR A 11 3.50 -21.84 -5.46
N GLU A 12 3.90 -20.69 -4.91
CA GLU A 12 3.46 -20.33 -3.56
C GLU A 12 2.80 -18.96 -3.39
N LEU A 13 2.59 -18.21 -4.48
CA LEU A 13 1.83 -16.97 -4.38
C LEU A 13 0.34 -17.30 -4.14
N PRO A 14 -0.30 -16.67 -3.15
CA PRO A 14 -1.71 -16.90 -2.90
C PRO A 14 -2.56 -16.42 -4.07
N ALA A 15 -3.59 -17.21 -4.41
CA ALA A 15 -4.54 -16.83 -5.44
C ALA A 15 -5.30 -15.55 -5.06
N MET A 16 -5.58 -14.71 -6.05
CA MET A 16 -6.41 -13.53 -5.85
C MET A 16 -7.82 -13.93 -5.38
N PRO A 17 -8.35 -13.36 -4.30
CA PRO A 17 -9.72 -13.60 -3.88
C PRO A 17 -10.72 -13.24 -4.97
N ALA A 18 -11.68 -14.11 -5.26
CA ALA A 18 -12.68 -13.90 -6.31
C ALA A 18 -13.46 -12.57 -6.15
N ALA A 19 -13.74 -12.18 -4.90
CA ALA A 19 -14.38 -10.90 -4.60
C ALA A 19 -13.51 -9.71 -5.02
N LEU A 20 -12.18 -9.79 -4.81
CA LEU A 20 -11.26 -8.74 -5.23
C LEU A 20 -11.13 -8.68 -6.75
N ALA A 21 -11.05 -9.84 -7.42
CA ALA A 21 -11.02 -9.89 -8.88
C ALA A 21 -12.27 -9.23 -9.49
N SER A 22 -13.44 -9.54 -8.96
CA SER A 22 -14.72 -8.96 -9.44
C SER A 22 -14.78 -7.45 -9.22
N LEU A 23 -14.32 -6.98 -8.06
CA LEU A 23 -14.28 -5.55 -7.74
C LEU A 23 -13.24 -4.81 -8.60
N SER A 24 -12.05 -5.37 -8.77
CA SER A 24 -11.00 -4.79 -9.60
C SER A 24 -11.46 -4.64 -11.06
N ASN A 25 -12.08 -5.66 -11.63
CA ASN A 25 -12.65 -5.60 -12.99
C ASN A 25 -13.72 -4.50 -13.12
N GLU A 26 -14.54 -4.31 -12.10
CA GLU A 26 -15.54 -3.26 -12.11
C GLU A 26 -14.90 -1.86 -12.05
N MET A 27 -13.89 -1.69 -11.19
CA MET A 27 -13.19 -0.41 -11.01
C MET A 27 -12.29 -0.01 -12.20
N GLN A 28 -11.95 -0.95 -13.09
CA GLN A 28 -11.18 -0.69 -14.31
C GLN A 28 -12.02 -0.14 -15.46
N LYS A 29 -13.35 -0.16 -15.36
CA LYS A 29 -14.23 0.42 -16.37
C LYS A 29 -14.10 1.94 -16.40
N GLU A 30 -14.38 2.56 -17.55
CA GLU A 30 -14.45 4.03 -17.66
C GLU A 30 -15.50 4.62 -16.69
N GLU A 31 -16.63 3.95 -16.57
CA GLU A 31 -17.71 4.29 -15.64
C GLU A 31 -18.04 3.07 -14.76
N PRO A 32 -17.44 2.94 -13.58
CA PRO A 32 -17.73 1.88 -12.63
C PRO A 32 -19.18 1.96 -12.13
N ASP A 33 -19.89 0.83 -12.17
CA ASP A 33 -21.28 0.77 -11.72
C ASP A 33 -21.36 0.71 -10.18
N PHE A 34 -21.86 1.78 -9.59
CA PHE A 34 -22.13 1.93 -8.16
C PHE A 34 -22.95 0.76 -7.58
N GLN A 35 -24.02 0.32 -8.28
CA GLN A 35 -24.89 -0.75 -7.78
C GLN A 35 -24.15 -2.09 -7.81
N ARG A 36 -23.34 -2.30 -8.82
CA ARG A 36 -22.53 -3.51 -8.95
C ARG A 36 -21.47 -3.58 -7.84
N VAL A 37 -20.73 -2.51 -7.59
CA VAL A 37 -19.75 -2.44 -6.49
C VAL A 37 -20.44 -2.68 -5.15
N SER A 38 -21.57 -2.01 -4.89
CA SER A 38 -22.34 -2.20 -3.67
C SER A 38 -22.81 -3.66 -3.49
N SER A 39 -23.28 -4.29 -4.56
CA SER A 39 -23.72 -5.70 -4.53
C SER A 39 -22.58 -6.66 -4.24
N LEU A 40 -21.39 -6.43 -4.85
CA LEU A 40 -20.19 -7.24 -4.60
C LEU A 40 -19.72 -7.15 -3.14
N VAL A 41 -19.73 -5.95 -2.57
CA VAL A 41 -19.36 -5.75 -1.15
C VAL A 41 -20.39 -6.37 -0.22
N ASN A 42 -21.68 -6.22 -0.50
CA ASN A 42 -22.77 -6.79 0.32
C ASN A 42 -22.85 -8.32 0.27
N ALA A 43 -22.26 -8.96 -0.75
CA ALA A 43 -22.19 -10.43 -0.82
C ALA A 43 -21.37 -11.05 0.33
N ASP A 44 -20.48 -10.28 0.96
CA ASP A 44 -19.73 -10.67 2.17
C ASP A 44 -20.12 -9.77 3.35
N VAL A 45 -20.81 -10.34 4.32
CA VAL A 45 -21.31 -9.63 5.52
C VAL A 45 -20.16 -8.95 6.29
N GLY A 46 -19.00 -9.59 6.35
CA GLY A 46 -17.82 -9.04 7.05
C GLY A 46 -17.21 -7.85 6.31
N LEU A 47 -17.20 -7.86 4.96
CA LEU A 47 -16.77 -6.71 4.16
C LEU A 47 -17.77 -5.56 4.30
N ALA A 48 -19.07 -5.84 4.19
CA ALA A 48 -20.12 -4.84 4.36
C ALA A 48 -20.04 -4.15 5.74
N ALA A 49 -19.92 -4.95 6.81
CA ALA A 49 -19.79 -4.43 8.18
C ALA A 49 -18.52 -3.57 8.35
N ALA A 50 -17.39 -4.00 7.79
CA ALA A 50 -16.13 -3.26 7.88
C ALA A 50 -16.18 -1.93 7.12
N VAL A 51 -16.75 -1.90 5.91
CA VAL A 51 -16.95 -0.67 5.14
C VAL A 51 -17.82 0.32 5.90
N VAL A 52 -18.95 -0.14 6.44
CA VAL A 52 -19.85 0.71 7.26
C VAL A 52 -19.16 1.21 8.52
N LYS A 53 -18.38 0.36 9.20
CA LYS A 53 -17.60 0.74 10.39
C LYS A 53 -16.58 1.84 10.07
N ILE A 54 -15.85 1.73 8.97
CA ILE A 54 -14.87 2.74 8.54
C ILE A 54 -15.57 4.05 8.16
N ALA A 55 -16.69 3.99 7.43
CA ALA A 55 -17.47 5.17 7.11
C ALA A 55 -18.00 5.91 8.35
N ASN A 56 -18.22 5.21 9.45
CA ASN A 56 -18.63 5.79 10.75
C ASN A 56 -17.44 6.12 11.67
N SER A 57 -16.21 5.97 11.22
CA SER A 57 -15.07 6.29 12.08
C SER A 57 -14.96 7.80 12.34
N PRO A 58 -14.42 8.22 13.49
CA PRO A 58 -14.18 9.64 13.77
C PRO A 58 -13.31 10.34 12.71
N TYR A 59 -12.44 9.56 12.04
CA TYR A 59 -11.58 10.04 10.96
C TYR A 59 -12.36 10.60 9.75
N VAL A 60 -13.51 9.98 9.41
CA VAL A 60 -14.36 10.42 8.31
C VAL A 60 -15.17 11.66 8.69
N GLY A 61 -15.41 11.87 9.97
CA GLY A 61 -16.01 13.11 10.52
C GLY A 61 -17.45 13.38 10.05
N LEU A 62 -18.18 12.35 9.61
CA LEU A 62 -19.57 12.50 9.20
C LEU A 62 -20.44 12.75 10.43
N GLY A 63 -21.10 13.90 10.50
CA GLY A 63 -22.01 14.26 11.59
C GLY A 63 -23.27 13.39 11.72
N ARG A 64 -23.36 12.28 10.95
CA ARG A 64 -24.46 11.32 10.96
C ARG A 64 -23.96 9.88 10.79
N LYS A 65 -24.76 8.92 11.27
CA LYS A 65 -24.47 7.50 11.15
C LYS A 65 -24.79 6.98 9.73
N ILE A 66 -23.85 6.24 9.17
CA ILE A 66 -23.98 5.47 7.94
C ILE A 66 -24.47 4.06 8.30
N GLY A 67 -25.54 3.60 7.63
CA GLY A 67 -26.17 2.31 7.93
C GLY A 67 -26.03 1.27 6.82
N SER A 68 -25.47 1.62 5.65
CA SER A 68 -25.34 0.70 4.51
C SER A 68 -24.10 0.96 3.67
N VAL A 69 -23.71 -0.05 2.87
CA VAL A 69 -22.62 0.06 1.90
C VAL A 69 -22.92 1.13 0.85
N GLN A 70 -24.18 1.23 0.39
CA GLN A 70 -24.61 2.27 -0.56
C GLN A 70 -24.38 3.67 0.01
N GLN A 71 -24.75 3.89 1.26
CA GLN A 71 -24.47 5.17 1.92
C GLN A 71 -22.96 5.39 2.07
N ALA A 72 -22.20 4.36 2.46
CA ALA A 72 -20.74 4.48 2.54
C ALA A 72 -20.11 4.89 1.21
N ILE A 73 -20.53 4.29 0.09
CA ILE A 73 -20.04 4.66 -1.24
C ILE A 73 -20.43 6.10 -1.59
N LEU A 74 -21.62 6.54 -1.26
CA LEU A 74 -22.07 7.93 -1.52
C LEU A 74 -21.22 8.98 -0.79
N TYR A 75 -20.72 8.64 0.42
CA TYR A 75 -19.94 9.57 1.24
C TYR A 75 -18.44 9.45 1.05
N LEU A 76 -17.92 8.23 0.93
CA LEU A 76 -16.50 7.96 0.75
C LEU A 76 -16.07 7.99 -0.71
N GLY A 77 -17.00 7.68 -1.62
CA GLY A 77 -16.72 7.40 -3.02
C GLY A 77 -16.35 5.94 -3.27
N LEU A 78 -16.48 5.53 -4.54
CA LEU A 78 -16.15 4.16 -4.99
C LEU A 78 -14.68 3.80 -4.74
N ALA A 79 -13.76 4.73 -5.01
CA ALA A 79 -12.33 4.51 -4.87
C ALA A 79 -11.94 4.18 -3.43
N GLU A 80 -12.45 4.92 -2.44
CA GLU A 80 -12.15 4.68 -1.02
C GLU A 80 -12.74 3.36 -0.54
N VAL A 81 -13.97 3.04 -0.94
CA VAL A 81 -14.59 1.74 -0.60
C VAL A 81 -13.82 0.58 -1.22
N PHE A 82 -13.40 0.70 -2.48
CA PHE A 82 -12.54 -0.29 -3.14
C PHE A 82 -11.22 -0.49 -2.37
N SER A 83 -10.59 0.61 -1.97
CA SER A 83 -9.35 0.63 -1.20
C SER A 83 -9.48 -0.13 0.13
N VAL A 84 -10.53 0.17 0.89
CA VAL A 84 -10.86 -0.50 2.16
C VAL A 84 -11.06 -2.01 1.96
N VAL A 85 -11.87 -2.38 0.96
CA VAL A 85 -12.18 -3.79 0.67
C VAL A 85 -10.93 -4.54 0.23
N THR A 86 -10.09 -3.93 -0.61
CA THR A 86 -8.81 -4.50 -1.05
C THR A 86 -7.91 -4.81 0.15
N GLY A 87 -7.76 -3.87 1.08
CA GLY A 87 -6.96 -4.07 2.29
C GLY A 87 -7.46 -5.22 3.16
N LEU A 88 -8.77 -5.31 3.34
CA LEU A 88 -9.38 -6.38 4.12
C LEU A 88 -9.21 -7.75 3.47
N LEU A 89 -9.40 -7.85 2.16
CA LEU A 89 -9.26 -9.10 1.41
C LEU A 89 -7.79 -9.55 1.36
N LEU A 90 -6.86 -8.61 1.16
CA LEU A 90 -5.44 -8.91 1.23
C LEU A 90 -5.04 -9.49 2.59
N ARG A 91 -5.42 -8.82 3.68
CA ARG A 91 -5.18 -9.30 5.06
C ARG A 91 -5.80 -10.68 5.32
N ARG A 92 -7.01 -10.95 4.81
CA ARG A 92 -7.66 -12.28 4.93
C ARG A 92 -6.96 -13.38 4.16
N THR A 93 -6.32 -13.04 3.04
CA THR A 93 -5.59 -14.01 2.21
C THR A 93 -4.35 -14.53 2.93
N PHE A 94 -3.68 -13.68 3.69
CA PHE A 94 -2.51 -14.03 4.48
C PHE A 94 -2.89 -14.32 5.93
N LYS A 95 -3.54 -15.46 6.16
CA LYS A 95 -4.10 -15.86 7.48
C LYS A 95 -3.07 -16.27 8.54
N ALA A 96 -1.77 -16.18 8.30
CA ALA A 96 -0.80 -16.46 9.36
C ALA A 96 -0.94 -15.41 10.45
N GLY A 97 -1.23 -15.88 11.65
CA GLY A 97 -1.27 -15.04 12.84
C GLY A 97 0.13 -14.77 13.38
N GLY A 98 0.23 -13.79 14.25
CA GLY A 98 1.44 -13.46 14.98
C GLY A 98 1.75 -11.97 14.93
N PRO A 99 2.48 -11.46 15.94
CA PRO A 99 2.72 -10.03 16.08
C PRO A 99 3.45 -9.38 14.89
N ALA A 100 4.31 -10.14 14.21
CA ALA A 100 5.04 -9.64 13.03
C ALA A 100 4.09 -9.39 11.86
N MET A 101 3.19 -10.32 11.56
CA MET A 101 2.20 -10.20 10.50
C MET A 101 1.21 -9.05 10.80
N GLU A 102 0.75 -8.91 12.04
CA GLU A 102 -0.13 -7.81 12.44
C GLU A 102 0.55 -6.44 12.25
N ARG A 103 1.81 -6.27 12.70
CA ARG A 103 2.56 -5.03 12.51
C ARG A 103 2.78 -4.72 11.02
N LEU A 104 3.05 -5.73 10.20
CA LEU A 104 3.21 -5.57 8.75
C LEU A 104 1.93 -4.97 8.14
N TRP A 105 0.77 -5.56 8.44
CA TRP A 105 -0.50 -5.07 7.89
C TRP A 105 -0.91 -3.71 8.44
N ASP A 106 -0.62 -3.41 9.69
CA ASP A 106 -0.90 -2.09 10.28
C ASP A 106 -0.03 -1.00 9.61
N THR A 107 1.24 -1.31 9.32
CA THR A 107 2.14 -0.41 8.58
C THR A 107 1.68 -0.24 7.13
N ALA A 108 1.34 -1.33 6.45
CA ALA A 108 0.85 -1.29 5.07
C ALA A 108 -0.45 -0.48 4.94
N ALA A 109 -1.42 -0.70 5.85
CA ALA A 109 -2.67 0.07 5.86
C ALA A 109 -2.45 1.56 6.13
N ARG A 110 -1.52 1.89 7.04
CA ARG A 110 -1.14 3.28 7.34
C ARG A 110 -0.50 3.93 6.12
N ARG A 111 0.49 3.29 5.50
CA ARG A 111 1.15 3.77 4.29
C ARG A 111 0.15 3.99 3.17
N ALA A 112 -0.70 3.01 2.91
CA ALA A 112 -1.75 3.11 1.89
C ALA A 112 -2.66 4.32 2.10
N SER A 113 -3.17 4.50 3.31
CA SER A 113 -4.02 5.65 3.67
C SER A 113 -3.28 6.99 3.51
N TRP A 114 -2.00 7.04 3.86
CA TRP A 114 -1.21 8.26 3.75
C TRP A 114 -0.83 8.57 2.31
N MET A 115 -0.47 7.58 1.51
CA MET A 115 -0.25 7.77 0.07
C MET A 115 -1.52 8.28 -0.61
N SER A 116 -2.68 7.71 -0.32
CA SER A 116 -3.98 8.18 -0.84
C SER A 116 -4.24 9.64 -0.43
N TRP A 117 -4.00 10.00 0.84
CA TRP A 117 -4.18 11.36 1.32
C TRP A 117 -3.23 12.35 0.63
N LEU A 118 -1.96 11.98 0.44
CA LEU A 118 -0.94 12.81 -0.19
C LEU A 118 -1.26 13.14 -1.66
N THR A 119 -2.11 12.37 -2.33
CA THR A 119 -2.55 12.70 -3.71
C THR A 119 -3.37 13.98 -3.81
N ARG A 120 -3.87 14.52 -2.68
CA ARG A 120 -4.65 15.76 -2.68
C ARG A 120 -3.85 16.91 -3.26
N GLY A 121 -4.36 17.48 -4.37
CA GLY A 121 -3.66 18.53 -5.14
C GLY A 121 -2.56 18.02 -6.07
N ILE A 122 -2.42 16.69 -6.24
CA ILE A 122 -1.52 16.07 -7.21
C ILE A 122 -2.39 15.32 -8.23
N ASN A 123 -2.52 15.86 -9.44
CA ASN A 123 -3.41 15.28 -10.47
C ASN A 123 -2.75 14.14 -11.29
N ALA A 124 -1.51 13.77 -10.96
CA ALA A 124 -0.73 12.81 -11.74
C ALA A 124 -1.11 11.34 -11.45
N VAL A 125 -1.82 11.07 -10.35
CA VAL A 125 -2.23 9.73 -9.94
C VAL A 125 -3.55 9.79 -9.19
N LYS A 126 -4.39 8.77 -9.36
CA LYS A 126 -5.64 8.60 -8.62
C LYS A 126 -5.35 8.07 -7.20
N SER A 127 -6.17 8.50 -6.22
CA SER A 127 -6.00 8.12 -4.81
C SER A 127 -6.12 6.62 -4.55
N ASP A 128 -6.99 5.92 -5.28
CA ASP A 128 -7.15 4.46 -5.20
C ASP A 128 -5.90 3.71 -5.66
N ARG A 129 -5.21 4.21 -6.69
CA ARG A 129 -3.93 3.65 -7.16
C ARG A 129 -2.81 3.86 -6.16
N ALA A 130 -2.72 5.06 -5.58
CA ALA A 130 -1.76 5.35 -4.53
C ALA A 130 -2.01 4.48 -3.28
N TYR A 131 -3.27 4.32 -2.89
CA TYR A 131 -3.65 3.41 -1.81
C TYR A 131 -3.22 1.97 -2.09
N THR A 132 -3.59 1.45 -3.28
CA THR A 132 -3.25 0.08 -3.67
C THR A 132 -1.74 -0.13 -3.69
N CYS A 133 -0.97 0.82 -4.25
CA CYS A 133 0.50 0.75 -4.25
C CYS A 133 1.04 0.62 -2.82
N GLY A 134 0.67 1.53 -1.91
CA GLY A 134 1.16 1.52 -0.53
C GLY A 134 0.74 0.30 0.27
N LEU A 135 -0.39 -0.31 -0.08
CA LEU A 135 -0.85 -1.55 0.56
C LEU A 135 -0.02 -2.77 0.11
N PHE A 136 0.35 -2.83 -1.17
CA PHE A 136 1.05 -3.96 -1.76
C PHE A 136 2.58 -3.85 -1.69
N GLU A 137 3.12 -2.72 -1.32
CA GLU A 137 4.56 -2.41 -1.35
C GLU A 137 5.40 -3.49 -0.67
N ASP A 138 5.02 -3.90 0.55
CA ASP A 138 5.72 -4.88 1.36
C ASP A 138 4.98 -6.24 1.46
N CYS A 139 3.98 -6.51 0.63
CA CYS A 139 3.20 -7.75 0.72
C CYS A 139 4.05 -9.01 0.50
N GLY A 140 5.21 -8.90 -0.15
CA GLY A 140 6.21 -9.95 -0.26
C GLY A 140 6.79 -10.38 1.09
N MET A 141 6.86 -9.48 2.09
CA MET A 141 7.23 -9.84 3.46
C MET A 141 6.19 -10.78 4.09
N ALA A 142 4.90 -10.61 3.76
CA ALA A 142 3.86 -11.53 4.20
C ALA A 142 4.04 -12.93 3.60
N VAL A 143 4.44 -13.02 2.33
CA VAL A 143 4.79 -14.29 1.69
C VAL A 143 5.97 -14.94 2.40
N LEU A 144 7.04 -14.18 2.66
CA LEU A 144 8.22 -14.66 3.37
C LEU A 144 7.91 -15.11 4.81
N LEU A 145 7.06 -14.37 5.54
CA LEU A 145 6.60 -14.77 6.88
C LEU A 145 5.87 -16.11 6.88
N LEU A 146 5.16 -16.42 5.80
CA LEU A 146 4.42 -17.67 5.65
C LEU A 146 5.30 -18.86 5.22
N ARG A 147 6.30 -18.59 4.38
CA ARG A 147 6.97 -19.61 3.58
C ARG A 147 8.45 -19.78 3.91
N ALA A 148 9.12 -18.73 4.40
CA ALA A 148 10.54 -18.77 4.68
C ALA A 148 10.78 -19.03 6.18
N PRO A 149 11.33 -20.22 6.54
CA PRO A 149 11.69 -20.49 7.93
C PRO A 149 12.64 -19.41 8.48
N GLY A 150 12.36 -18.91 9.68
CA GLY A 150 13.21 -17.91 10.34
C GLY A 150 13.01 -16.46 9.87
N TYR A 151 12.17 -16.19 8.87
CA TYR A 151 12.00 -14.83 8.35
C TYR A 151 11.49 -13.82 9.41
N ALA A 152 10.73 -14.27 10.42
CA ALA A 152 10.33 -13.39 11.53
C ALA A 152 11.53 -12.81 12.31
N GLN A 153 12.64 -13.57 12.40
CA GLN A 153 13.90 -13.09 12.99
C GLN A 153 14.61 -12.12 12.05
N THR A 154 14.67 -12.46 10.74
CA THR A 154 15.22 -11.56 9.73
C THR A 154 14.47 -10.23 9.75
N LEU A 155 13.12 -10.24 9.77
CA LEU A 155 12.29 -9.04 9.81
C LEU A 155 12.66 -8.10 10.99
N SER A 156 12.96 -8.65 12.16
CA SER A 156 13.41 -7.84 13.30
C SER A 156 14.81 -7.22 13.12
N GLN A 157 15.63 -7.77 12.23
CA GLN A 157 16.96 -7.24 11.89
C GLN A 157 16.87 -6.17 10.79
N LEU A 158 15.84 -6.22 9.93
CA LEU A 158 15.70 -5.27 8.81
C LEU A 158 15.57 -3.82 9.31
N GLU A 159 14.92 -3.59 10.44
CA GLU A 159 14.73 -2.25 11.02
C GLU A 159 16.06 -1.57 11.37
N ALA A 160 17.10 -2.36 11.68
CA ALA A 160 18.44 -1.88 12.03
C ALA A 160 19.44 -2.00 10.87
N SER A 161 19.03 -2.59 9.74
CA SER A 161 19.94 -2.87 8.62
C SER A 161 19.95 -1.74 7.60
N PRO A 162 21.11 -1.20 7.23
CA PRO A 162 21.21 -0.20 6.17
C PRO A 162 20.92 -0.79 4.79
N ASN A 163 20.93 -2.11 4.65
CA ASN A 163 20.65 -2.81 3.41
C ASN A 163 19.73 -4.03 3.63
N ALA A 164 18.46 -3.73 3.97
CA ALA A 164 17.46 -4.75 4.26
C ALA A 164 17.32 -5.79 3.13
N ARG A 165 17.26 -5.35 1.86
CA ARG A 165 17.11 -6.23 0.69
C ARG A 165 18.29 -7.18 0.48
N ALA A 166 19.51 -6.75 0.78
CA ALA A 166 20.70 -7.62 0.70
C ALA A 166 20.62 -8.73 1.74
N LEU A 167 20.23 -8.38 2.97
CA LEU A 167 20.08 -9.35 4.07
C LEU A 167 19.01 -10.41 3.72
N GLU A 168 17.87 -10.00 3.16
CA GLU A 168 16.85 -10.95 2.72
C GLU A 168 17.36 -11.90 1.64
N ARG A 169 18.06 -11.37 0.62
CA ARG A 169 18.64 -12.20 -0.44
C ARG A 169 19.69 -13.17 0.09
N GLU A 170 20.51 -12.75 1.04
CA GLU A 170 21.52 -13.59 1.65
C GLU A 170 20.90 -14.73 2.45
N GLN A 171 19.88 -14.45 3.26
CA GLN A 171 19.29 -15.44 4.17
C GLN A 171 18.20 -16.31 3.51
N HIS A 172 17.46 -15.75 2.54
CA HIS A 172 16.29 -16.41 1.96
C HIS A 172 16.34 -16.56 0.43
N GLY A 173 17.42 -16.11 -0.22
CA GLY A 173 17.63 -16.26 -1.67
C GLY A 173 16.91 -15.24 -2.55
N LEU A 174 15.95 -14.48 -1.99
CA LEU A 174 15.20 -13.41 -2.67
C LEU A 174 14.77 -12.35 -1.67
N ASP A 175 14.41 -11.17 -2.17
CA ASP A 175 13.91 -10.07 -1.34
C ASP A 175 12.38 -9.89 -1.47
N HIS A 176 11.78 -9.19 -0.48
CA HIS A 176 10.34 -8.92 -0.47
C HIS A 176 9.86 -8.15 -1.70
N VAL A 177 10.70 -7.31 -2.28
CA VAL A 177 10.35 -6.45 -3.43
C VAL A 177 10.01 -7.30 -4.66
N VAL A 178 10.80 -8.35 -4.92
CA VAL A 178 10.58 -9.30 -6.01
C VAL A 178 9.25 -10.04 -5.81
N LEU A 179 8.98 -10.51 -4.60
CA LEU A 179 7.74 -11.21 -4.27
C LEU A 179 6.52 -10.28 -4.31
N SER A 180 6.66 -9.04 -3.83
CA SER A 180 5.58 -8.05 -3.90
C SER A 180 5.21 -7.75 -5.35
N GLN A 181 6.20 -7.51 -6.22
CA GLN A 181 5.96 -7.32 -7.65
C GLN A 181 5.30 -8.54 -8.30
N ALA A 182 5.79 -9.74 -8.00
CA ALA A 182 5.23 -10.97 -8.52
C ALA A 182 3.77 -11.16 -8.11
N LEU A 183 3.42 -10.88 -6.85
CA LEU A 183 2.05 -10.94 -6.34
C LEU A 183 1.14 -9.93 -7.05
N VAL A 184 1.59 -8.67 -7.18
CA VAL A 184 0.84 -7.61 -7.89
C VAL A 184 0.52 -8.04 -9.32
N ARG A 185 1.51 -8.62 -10.04
CA ARG A 185 1.30 -9.13 -11.40
C ARG A 185 0.40 -10.36 -11.45
N ALA A 186 0.59 -11.33 -10.56
CA ALA A 186 -0.24 -12.53 -10.49
C ALA A 186 -1.71 -12.19 -10.19
N TRP A 187 -1.95 -11.08 -9.49
CA TRP A 187 -3.30 -10.57 -9.22
C TRP A 187 -3.84 -9.64 -10.31
N GLY A 188 -3.15 -9.46 -11.43
CA GLY A 188 -3.60 -8.64 -12.55
C GLY A 188 -3.80 -7.17 -12.21
N LEU A 189 -3.09 -6.66 -11.21
CA LEU A 189 -3.09 -5.23 -10.89
C LEU A 189 -2.29 -4.44 -11.94
N PRO A 190 -2.54 -3.14 -12.12
CA PRO A 190 -1.89 -2.33 -13.15
C PRO A 190 -0.36 -2.39 -13.11
N ASP A 191 0.28 -2.42 -14.28
CA ASP A 191 1.74 -2.53 -14.41
C ASP A 191 2.49 -1.36 -13.75
N ASN A 192 1.93 -0.15 -13.73
CA ASN A 192 2.53 0.99 -13.03
C ASN A 192 2.60 0.77 -11.52
N ILE A 193 1.65 0.05 -10.91
CA ILE A 193 1.72 -0.36 -9.50
C ILE A 193 2.80 -1.43 -9.33
N ALA A 194 2.86 -2.44 -10.22
CA ALA A 194 3.89 -3.47 -10.15
C ALA A 194 5.31 -2.90 -10.26
N LEU A 195 5.51 -1.90 -11.12
CA LEU A 195 6.77 -1.18 -11.26
C LEU A 195 7.06 -0.29 -10.04
N ALA A 196 6.07 0.42 -9.51
CA ALA A 196 6.26 1.23 -8.32
C ALA A 196 6.64 0.37 -7.10
N VAL A 197 5.96 -0.75 -6.89
CA VAL A 197 6.31 -1.73 -5.86
C VAL A 197 7.71 -2.30 -6.07
N ARG A 198 8.13 -2.53 -7.32
CA ARG A 198 9.50 -2.99 -7.64
C ARG A 198 10.58 -1.99 -7.24
N HIS A 199 10.28 -0.69 -7.36
CA HIS A 199 11.26 0.39 -7.24
C HIS A 199 11.05 1.30 -6.02
N HIS A 200 10.24 0.90 -5.02
CA HIS A 200 9.92 1.76 -3.88
C HIS A 200 11.12 2.08 -2.98
N HIS A 201 12.17 1.28 -3.04
CA HIS A 201 13.45 1.57 -2.36
C HIS A 201 14.46 2.33 -3.23
N ASP A 202 14.15 2.54 -4.51
CA ASP A 202 15.13 3.06 -5.48
C ASP A 202 14.88 4.56 -5.78
N ILE A 203 14.32 5.33 -4.83
CA ILE A 203 13.91 6.74 -5.02
C ILE A 203 15.05 7.63 -5.53
N GLU A 204 16.27 7.41 -5.09
CA GLU A 204 17.43 8.20 -5.49
C GLU A 204 17.85 7.91 -6.93
N MET A 205 17.58 6.71 -7.42
CA MET A 205 17.93 6.25 -8.76
C MET A 205 16.80 6.46 -9.78
N LEU A 206 15.64 6.98 -9.38
CA LEU A 206 14.48 7.11 -10.29
C LEU A 206 14.77 8.00 -11.51
N ALA A 207 15.66 8.96 -11.38
CA ALA A 207 16.03 9.82 -12.49
C ALA A 207 16.78 9.08 -13.60
N ASP A 208 17.49 8.00 -13.25
CA ASP A 208 18.29 7.18 -14.17
C ASP A 208 17.48 6.01 -14.75
N LEU A 209 16.27 5.78 -14.23
CA LEU A 209 15.38 4.72 -14.69
C LEU A 209 14.33 5.30 -15.64
N GLU A 210 14.20 4.71 -16.81
CA GLU A 210 13.15 5.06 -17.79
C GLU A 210 11.79 4.47 -17.34
N LEU A 211 11.23 5.00 -16.24
CA LEU A 211 9.95 4.57 -15.67
C LEU A 211 8.81 5.50 -16.12
N PRO A 212 7.59 4.96 -16.31
CA PRO A 212 6.40 5.78 -16.57
C PRO A 212 6.20 6.84 -15.47
N ALA A 213 5.75 8.03 -15.85
CA ALA A 213 5.57 9.15 -14.92
C ALA A 213 4.68 8.80 -13.72
N GLU A 214 3.59 8.06 -13.93
CA GLU A 214 2.72 7.62 -12.85
C GLU A 214 3.46 6.70 -11.87
N THR A 215 4.33 5.81 -12.36
CA THR A 215 5.19 4.95 -11.51
C THR A 215 6.11 5.80 -10.64
N GLN A 216 6.79 6.80 -11.22
CA GLN A 216 7.67 7.69 -10.48
C GLN A 216 6.91 8.45 -9.38
N VAL A 217 5.71 8.94 -9.69
CA VAL A 217 4.83 9.61 -8.71
C VAL A 217 4.44 8.67 -7.58
N LEU A 218 4.08 7.42 -7.86
CA LEU A 218 3.76 6.43 -6.82
C LEU A 218 4.95 6.17 -5.89
N VAL A 219 6.16 6.02 -6.43
CA VAL A 219 7.38 5.83 -5.61
C VAL A 219 7.67 7.07 -4.75
N ALA A 220 7.52 8.27 -5.31
CA ALA A 220 7.71 9.51 -4.55
C ALA A 220 6.68 9.66 -3.41
N LEU A 221 5.41 9.31 -3.65
CA LEU A 221 4.36 9.29 -2.62
C LEU A 221 4.65 8.25 -1.53
N SER A 222 5.18 7.07 -1.91
CA SER A 222 5.62 6.05 -0.96
C SER A 222 6.74 6.58 -0.06
N ALA A 223 7.77 7.20 -0.63
CA ALA A 223 8.86 7.80 0.13
C ALA A 223 8.36 8.86 1.14
N CYS A 224 7.43 9.74 0.71
CA CYS A 224 6.80 10.72 1.59
C CYS A 224 5.99 10.06 2.73
N ALA A 225 5.21 9.01 2.41
CA ALA A 225 4.42 8.28 3.41
C ALA A 225 5.32 7.54 4.41
N ASN A 226 6.40 6.92 3.95
CA ASN A 226 7.38 6.24 4.81
C ASN A 226 8.11 7.22 5.73
N GLU A 227 8.46 8.43 5.26
CA GLU A 227 8.99 9.51 6.09
C GLU A 227 7.99 9.90 7.19
N ALA A 228 6.72 10.13 6.83
CA ALA A 228 5.70 10.45 7.82
C ALA A 228 5.54 9.33 8.87
N ILE A 229 5.58 8.05 8.45
CA ILE A 229 5.55 6.91 9.36
C ILE A 229 6.76 6.95 10.32
N ALA A 230 7.96 7.19 9.80
CA ALA A 230 9.17 7.30 10.62
C ALA A 230 9.05 8.42 11.66
N ARG A 231 8.61 9.63 11.24
CA ARG A 231 8.39 10.76 12.17
C ARG A 231 7.34 10.44 13.23
N SER A 232 6.25 9.77 12.87
CA SER A 232 5.21 9.37 13.83
C SER A 232 5.70 8.39 14.89
N GLN A 233 6.83 7.73 14.65
CA GLN A 233 7.51 6.80 15.54
C GLN A 233 8.73 7.42 16.24
N GLY A 234 8.94 8.74 16.10
CA GLY A 234 10.09 9.45 16.67
C GLY A 234 11.43 9.14 15.98
N ARG A 235 11.39 8.58 14.76
CA ARG A 235 12.59 8.31 13.95
C ARG A 235 12.80 9.45 12.95
N ALA A 236 14.04 9.88 12.77
CA ALA A 236 14.43 10.87 11.75
C ALA A 236 15.44 10.19 10.82
N PRO A 237 15.04 9.80 9.60
CA PRO A 237 15.96 9.25 8.61
C PRO A 237 16.98 10.28 8.15
N ASP A 238 18.27 9.92 8.18
CA ASP A 238 19.38 10.82 7.82
C ASP A 238 19.36 11.31 6.36
N HIS A 239 18.65 10.61 5.48
CA HIS A 239 18.63 10.87 4.03
C HIS A 239 17.43 11.68 3.54
N TRP A 240 16.51 12.09 4.43
CA TRP A 240 15.26 12.73 4.01
C TRP A 240 15.46 14.01 3.20
N SER A 241 16.47 14.81 3.48
CA SER A 241 16.71 16.07 2.74
C SER A 241 16.88 15.82 1.24
N THR A 242 17.72 14.84 0.86
CA THR A 242 17.97 14.47 -0.54
C THR A 242 16.73 13.81 -1.17
N THR A 243 16.09 12.88 -0.45
CA THR A 243 14.85 12.22 -0.86
C THR A 243 13.74 13.21 -1.10
N ARG A 244 13.57 14.21 -0.23
CA ARG A 244 12.58 15.28 -0.37
C ARG A 244 12.76 16.08 -1.65
N GLU A 245 13.98 16.44 -2.02
CA GLU A 245 14.25 17.18 -3.25
C GLU A 245 13.88 16.37 -4.49
N THR A 246 14.17 15.08 -4.48
CA THR A 246 13.76 14.16 -5.55
C THR A 246 12.22 14.04 -5.60
N CYS A 247 11.55 13.87 -4.46
CA CYS A 247 10.09 13.85 -4.38
C CYS A 247 9.48 15.17 -4.89
N ALA A 248 10.03 16.33 -4.50
CA ALA A 248 9.56 17.64 -4.93
C ALA A 248 9.59 17.80 -6.45
N ARG A 249 10.67 17.35 -7.07
CA ARG A 249 10.84 17.37 -8.52
C ARG A 249 9.84 16.46 -9.23
N ILE A 250 9.68 15.21 -8.75
CA ILE A 250 8.78 14.22 -9.36
C ILE A 250 7.32 14.63 -9.19
N LEU A 251 6.93 15.08 -8.00
CA LEU A 251 5.57 15.50 -7.71
C LEU A 251 5.23 16.90 -8.27
N ALA A 252 6.21 17.58 -8.86
CA ALA A 252 6.09 18.94 -9.38
C ALA A 252 5.54 19.94 -8.33
N VAL A 253 5.98 19.81 -7.07
CA VAL A 253 5.61 20.69 -5.96
C VAL A 253 6.86 21.22 -5.27
N PRO A 254 6.85 22.46 -4.71
CA PRO A 254 7.97 22.95 -3.92
C PRO A 254 8.27 22.02 -2.74
N GLY A 255 9.57 21.81 -2.42
CA GLY A 255 9.97 20.95 -1.29
C GLY A 255 9.34 21.35 0.05
N ARG A 256 9.13 22.68 0.29
CA ARG A 256 8.40 23.19 1.44
C ARG A 256 6.96 22.70 1.49
N SER A 257 6.28 22.60 0.34
CA SER A 257 4.91 22.08 0.27
C SER A 257 4.81 20.61 0.65
N ILE A 258 5.89 19.83 0.50
CA ILE A 258 5.95 18.45 0.99
C ILE A 258 6.01 18.46 2.52
N GLU A 259 6.88 19.28 3.12
CA GLU A 259 6.96 19.41 4.58
C GLU A 259 5.62 19.84 5.18
N ASP A 260 5.01 20.90 4.63
CA ASP A 260 3.70 21.38 5.07
C ASP A 260 2.63 20.24 5.01
N LYS A 261 2.64 19.41 3.95
CA LYS A 261 1.75 18.26 3.82
C LYS A 261 2.05 17.15 4.83
N LEU A 262 3.32 16.87 5.11
CA LEU A 262 3.69 15.89 6.12
C LEU A 262 3.29 16.35 7.53
N ASP A 263 3.48 17.61 7.85
CA ASP A 263 3.09 18.20 9.14
C ASP A 263 1.56 18.20 9.30
N GLU A 264 0.80 18.55 8.24
CA GLU A 264 -0.66 18.45 8.24
C GLU A 264 -1.13 17.01 8.45
N LEU A 265 -0.52 16.03 7.75
CA LEU A 265 -0.84 14.62 7.88
C LEU A 265 -0.61 14.12 9.32
N LEU A 266 0.50 14.52 9.94
CA LEU A 266 0.84 14.15 11.31
C LEU A 266 -0.09 14.82 12.32
N ALA A 267 -0.46 16.09 12.13
CA ALA A 267 -1.39 16.82 13.00
C ALA A 267 -2.80 16.23 13.00
N VAL A 268 -3.33 15.88 11.82
CA VAL A 268 -4.65 15.23 11.69
C VAL A 268 -4.69 13.89 12.44
N ARG A 269 -3.56 13.19 12.53
CA ARG A 269 -3.47 11.90 13.24
C ARG A 269 -3.24 12.01 14.74
N ALA A 270 -2.63 13.09 15.22
CA ALA A 270 -2.49 13.31 16.66
C ALA A 270 -3.84 13.68 17.33
N ALA A 271 -4.81 14.11 16.51
CA ALA A 271 -6.15 14.50 16.96
C ALA A 271 -7.21 13.38 16.87
N ALA A 272 -6.88 12.21 16.27
CA ALA A 272 -7.76 11.05 16.05
C ALA A 272 -7.40 9.87 16.95
#